data_8fb73289395ce23c27d0a08a0e3040d6
#
_entry.id   8fb73289395ce23c27d0a08a0e3040d6
#
_cell.length_a   1.000
_cell.length_b   1.000
_cell.length_c   1.000
_cell.angle_alpha   90.00
_cell.angle_beta   90.00
_cell.angle_gamma   90.00
#
_symmetry.space_group_name_H-M   'P 1'
#
loop_
_entity.id
_entity.type
_entity.pdbx_description
1 polymer ?
#
loop_
_entity_poly.entity_id
_entity_poly.type
_entity_poly.pdbx_seq_one_letter_code
_entity_poly.pdbx_strand_id
1 'polypeptide(L)'
;IMKCYYDLHIHSCLSPCGDNDMTPYNLVGMSKIKGLDIIALTDHNTAKNCPAAIKVGNELGITVVPGMEICTAEEIHMVCLFSNLDSALQFDEKVHTFIPPIKNKSAIFGQQLIMDHEDNIKGEEEYLLINAAQISLIEAVKLVREYNGACFPAHIDKSSFSVLSQLGEIPSECEFTTAEIYDTLKTDGLLNQHEVLHNTRLIHNSDAHYLE
;
A
#
# COMPACT_ATOMS: atom_id res chain seq x y z
N ILE A 1 -16.80 18.23 -16.60
CA ILE A 1 -15.66 17.69 -15.82
C ILE A 1 -16.04 16.26 -15.48
N MET A 2 -15.31 15.29 -16.01
CA MET A 2 -15.49 13.88 -15.66
C MET A 2 -15.00 13.68 -14.21
N LYS A 3 -15.84 13.14 -13.34
CA LYS A 3 -15.44 12.75 -11.98
C LYS A 3 -14.80 11.38 -12.07
N CYS A 4 -13.71 11.18 -11.36
CA CYS A 4 -13.02 9.91 -11.23
C CYS A 4 -12.97 9.55 -9.74
N TYR A 5 -13.42 8.36 -9.39
CA TYR A 5 -13.40 7.84 -8.03
C TYR A 5 -12.23 6.87 -7.89
N TYR A 6 -11.47 7.02 -6.82
CA TYR A 6 -10.27 6.21 -6.61
C TYR A 6 -10.15 5.72 -5.18
N ASP A 7 -9.38 4.64 -5.03
CA ASP A 7 -8.83 4.17 -3.76
C ASP A 7 -7.42 3.62 -4.01
N LEU A 8 -6.42 4.28 -3.46
CA LEU A 8 -5.01 3.98 -3.73
C LEU A 8 -4.32 3.23 -2.59
N HIS A 9 -5.10 2.63 -1.66
CA HIS A 9 -4.57 1.88 -0.54
C HIS A 9 -5.52 0.73 -0.18
N ILE A 10 -5.28 -0.44 -0.80
CA ILE A 10 -6.09 -1.65 -0.62
C ILE A 10 -5.15 -2.85 -0.47
N HIS A 11 -5.47 -3.75 0.48
CA HIS A 11 -4.73 -4.98 0.72
C HIS A 11 -5.47 -6.20 0.16
N SER A 12 -4.72 -7.18 -0.32
CA SER A 12 -5.26 -8.49 -0.70
C SER A 12 -5.02 -9.54 0.39
N CYS A 13 -5.45 -10.77 0.11
CA CYS A 13 -5.15 -11.95 0.92
C CYS A 13 -3.65 -12.30 1.00
N LEU A 14 -2.78 -11.55 0.35
CA LEU A 14 -1.33 -11.67 0.47
C LEU A 14 -0.80 -10.93 1.70
N SER A 15 -1.46 -9.86 2.12
CA SER A 15 -1.20 -9.23 3.42
C SER A 15 -1.77 -10.10 4.54
N PRO A 16 -0.99 -10.53 5.55
CA PRO A 16 -1.45 -11.48 6.56
C PRO A 16 -2.56 -10.94 7.46
N CYS A 17 -2.73 -9.62 7.51
CA CYS A 17 -3.85 -8.93 8.18
C CYS A 17 -5.08 -8.78 7.29
N GLY A 18 -4.97 -9.05 5.98
CA GLY A 18 -6.09 -9.06 5.05
C GLY A 18 -6.92 -10.33 5.19
N ASP A 19 -8.23 -10.21 4.96
CA ASP A 19 -9.11 -11.37 4.91
C ASP A 19 -8.76 -12.28 3.71
N ASN A 20 -8.92 -13.60 3.86
CA ASN A 20 -8.66 -14.54 2.76
C ASN A 20 -9.59 -14.33 1.56
N ASP A 21 -10.77 -13.72 1.77
CA ASP A 21 -11.71 -13.37 0.70
C ASP A 21 -11.27 -12.14 -0.10
N MET A 22 -10.24 -11.40 0.35
CA MET A 22 -9.60 -10.31 -0.38
C MET A 22 -8.74 -10.82 -1.54
N THR A 23 -9.27 -11.77 -2.31
CA THR A 23 -8.58 -12.26 -3.51
C THR A 23 -8.51 -11.16 -4.58
N PRO A 24 -7.55 -11.21 -5.51
CA PRO A 24 -7.47 -10.24 -6.60
C PRO A 24 -8.78 -10.07 -7.38
N TYR A 25 -9.49 -11.17 -7.65
CA TYR A 25 -10.77 -11.11 -8.35
C TYR A 25 -11.85 -10.41 -7.52
N ASN A 26 -11.99 -10.81 -6.24
CA ASN A 26 -13.00 -10.26 -5.36
C ASN A 26 -12.78 -8.77 -5.07
N LEU A 27 -11.55 -8.35 -4.73
CA LEU A 27 -11.27 -6.95 -4.41
C LEU A 27 -11.49 -6.02 -5.61
N VAL A 28 -11.06 -6.43 -6.82
CA VAL A 28 -11.29 -5.63 -8.03
C VAL A 28 -12.76 -5.62 -8.40
N GLY A 29 -13.45 -6.77 -8.30
CA GLY A 29 -14.89 -6.88 -8.54
C GLY A 29 -15.71 -6.01 -7.58
N MET A 30 -15.39 -6.03 -6.28
CA MET A 30 -16.05 -5.20 -5.27
C MET A 30 -15.78 -3.72 -5.51
N SER A 31 -14.55 -3.33 -5.85
CA SER A 31 -14.20 -1.96 -6.22
C SER A 31 -15.04 -1.46 -7.39
N LYS A 32 -15.27 -2.31 -8.39
CA LYS A 32 -16.16 -2.00 -9.52
C LYS A 32 -17.62 -1.80 -9.08
N ILE A 33 -18.13 -2.68 -8.21
CA ILE A 33 -19.49 -2.57 -7.67
C ILE A 33 -19.66 -1.27 -6.87
N LYS A 34 -18.64 -0.87 -6.10
CA LYS A 34 -18.61 0.39 -5.34
C LYS A 34 -18.44 1.64 -6.23
N GLY A 35 -18.25 1.48 -7.54
CA GLY A 35 -18.17 2.57 -8.51
C GLY A 35 -16.82 3.26 -8.56
N LEU A 36 -15.74 2.58 -8.16
CA LEU A 36 -14.38 3.09 -8.32
C LEU A 36 -13.92 2.95 -9.77
N ASP A 37 -13.20 3.94 -10.26
CA ASP A 37 -12.59 3.97 -11.59
C ASP A 37 -11.13 3.52 -11.56
N ILE A 38 -10.44 3.86 -10.46
CA ILE A 38 -9.01 3.58 -10.25
C ILE A 38 -8.82 3.01 -8.85
N ILE A 39 -8.07 1.92 -8.73
CA ILE A 39 -7.58 1.40 -7.45
C ILE A 39 -6.08 1.18 -7.51
N ALA A 40 -5.43 1.11 -6.34
CA ALA A 40 -4.09 0.55 -6.24
C ALA A 40 -4.11 -0.66 -5.30
N LEU A 41 -3.43 -1.73 -5.70
CA LEU A 41 -3.16 -2.86 -4.82
C LEU A 41 -1.81 -2.62 -4.14
N THR A 42 -1.83 -2.59 -2.81
CA THR A 42 -0.70 -2.13 -1.99
C THR A 42 -0.46 -3.04 -0.79
N ASP A 43 -0.29 -4.33 -1.04
CA ASP A 43 0.02 -5.31 0.01
C ASP A 43 1.30 -4.94 0.79
N HIS A 44 1.37 -5.36 2.04
CA HIS A 44 2.55 -5.12 2.89
C HIS A 44 3.81 -5.70 2.28
N ASN A 45 4.79 -4.83 2.02
CA ASN A 45 6.14 -5.16 1.57
C ASN A 45 6.22 -6.08 0.33
N THR A 46 5.16 -6.15 -0.49
CA THR A 46 5.16 -6.98 -1.71
C THR A 46 4.19 -6.47 -2.77
N ALA A 47 4.47 -6.78 -4.04
CA ALA A 47 3.61 -6.49 -5.20
C ALA A 47 3.16 -7.79 -5.94
N LYS A 48 3.35 -8.98 -5.33
CA LYS A 48 3.19 -10.27 -6.02
C LYS A 48 1.75 -10.57 -6.49
N ASN A 49 0.72 -9.95 -5.90
CA ASN A 49 -0.67 -10.07 -6.37
C ASN A 49 -1.07 -8.99 -7.39
N CYS A 50 -0.21 -7.98 -7.65
CA CYS A 50 -0.49 -6.95 -8.66
C CYS A 50 -0.72 -7.50 -10.07
N PRO A 51 0.03 -8.51 -10.57
CA PRO A 51 -0.23 -9.09 -11.89
C PRO A 51 -1.65 -9.63 -12.05
N ALA A 52 -2.15 -10.33 -11.02
CA ALA A 52 -3.49 -10.89 -11.00
C ALA A 52 -4.54 -9.77 -10.98
N ALA A 53 -4.40 -8.81 -10.06
CA ALA A 53 -5.34 -7.69 -9.93
C ALA A 53 -5.41 -6.82 -11.19
N ILE A 54 -4.28 -6.54 -11.85
CA ILE A 54 -4.23 -5.79 -13.12
C ILE A 54 -4.98 -6.54 -14.22
N LYS A 55 -4.81 -7.87 -14.30
CA LYS A 55 -5.50 -8.67 -15.32
C LYS A 55 -7.01 -8.63 -15.10
N VAL A 56 -7.47 -8.83 -13.86
CA VAL A 56 -8.90 -8.69 -13.50
C VAL A 56 -9.41 -7.27 -13.81
N GLY A 57 -8.63 -6.25 -13.47
CA GLY A 57 -8.97 -4.86 -13.75
C GLY A 57 -9.20 -4.59 -15.24
N ASN A 58 -8.34 -5.14 -16.10
CA ASN A 58 -8.49 -5.04 -17.56
C ASN A 58 -9.78 -5.73 -18.06
N GLU A 59 -10.15 -6.87 -17.48
CA GLU A 59 -11.37 -7.60 -17.83
C GLU A 59 -12.64 -6.86 -17.37
N LEU A 60 -12.60 -6.24 -16.20
CA LEU A 60 -13.76 -5.54 -15.61
C LEU A 60 -13.83 -4.04 -15.96
N GLY A 61 -12.83 -3.51 -16.67
CA GLY A 61 -12.77 -2.10 -17.07
C GLY A 61 -12.56 -1.16 -15.88
N ILE A 62 -11.67 -1.51 -14.95
CA ILE A 62 -11.19 -0.67 -13.86
C ILE A 62 -9.66 -0.57 -13.93
N THR A 63 -9.11 0.61 -13.70
CA THR A 63 -7.66 0.78 -13.69
C THR A 63 -7.09 0.30 -12.36
N VAL A 64 -6.15 -0.65 -12.41
CA VAL A 64 -5.41 -1.11 -11.25
C VAL A 64 -3.97 -0.63 -11.33
N VAL A 65 -3.57 0.22 -10.40
CA VAL A 65 -2.20 0.72 -10.25
C VAL A 65 -1.40 -0.28 -9.42
N PRO A 66 -0.27 -0.81 -9.92
CA PRO A 66 0.59 -1.67 -9.12
C PRO A 66 1.33 -0.88 -8.04
N GLY A 67 1.37 -1.41 -6.84
CA GLY A 67 2.01 -0.77 -5.71
C GLY A 67 2.35 -1.73 -4.58
N MET A 68 2.79 -1.18 -3.47
CA MET A 68 2.92 -1.84 -2.17
C MET A 68 2.89 -0.82 -1.05
N GLU A 69 2.52 -1.26 0.14
CA GLU A 69 2.73 -0.51 1.36
C GLU A 69 3.98 -1.03 2.06
N ILE A 70 5.08 -0.27 2.01
CA ILE A 70 6.30 -0.62 2.72
C ILE A 70 6.18 -0.23 4.20
N CYS A 71 6.60 -1.13 5.11
CA CYS A 71 6.83 -0.80 6.51
C CYS A 71 8.33 -0.56 6.68
N THR A 72 8.75 0.67 6.98
CA THR A 72 10.16 1.05 7.11
C THR A 72 10.76 0.60 8.45
N ALA A 73 12.09 0.74 8.61
CA ALA A 73 12.79 0.38 9.84
C ALA A 73 12.30 1.18 11.07
N GLU A 74 11.74 2.37 10.84
CA GLU A 74 11.11 3.20 11.88
C GLU A 74 9.68 2.77 12.20
N GLU A 75 9.19 1.67 11.60
CA GLU A 75 7.80 1.23 11.66
C GLU A 75 6.81 2.28 11.10
N ILE A 76 7.17 2.91 9.99
CA ILE A 76 6.32 3.84 9.26
C ILE A 76 5.80 3.13 8.01
N HIS A 77 4.49 3.19 7.80
CA HIS A 77 3.87 2.74 6.57
C HIS A 77 3.95 3.83 5.49
N MET A 78 4.36 3.44 4.30
CA MET A 78 4.46 4.31 3.14
C MET A 78 3.91 3.59 1.91
N VAL A 79 2.90 4.17 1.29
CA VAL A 79 2.36 3.66 0.03
C VAL A 79 3.29 4.03 -1.11
N CYS A 80 3.66 3.04 -1.90
CA CYS A 80 4.50 3.15 -3.09
C CYS A 80 3.68 2.73 -4.31
N LEU A 81 3.62 3.57 -5.33
CA LEU A 81 2.83 3.36 -6.56
C LEU A 81 3.75 3.44 -7.78
N PHE A 82 3.49 2.59 -8.76
CA PHE A 82 4.29 2.52 -9.99
C PHE A 82 3.42 2.66 -11.23
N SER A 83 3.97 3.29 -12.27
CA SER A 83 3.25 3.52 -13.52
C SER A 83 3.10 2.26 -14.38
N ASN A 84 3.86 1.21 -14.08
CA ASN A 84 3.83 -0.07 -14.80
C ASN A 84 4.20 -1.22 -13.85
N LEU A 85 3.79 -2.42 -14.24
CA LEU A 85 3.98 -3.63 -13.46
C LEU A 85 5.46 -4.03 -13.33
N ASP A 86 6.26 -3.85 -14.38
CA ASP A 86 7.66 -4.24 -14.37
C ASP A 86 8.45 -3.48 -13.30
N SER A 87 8.23 -2.17 -13.19
CA SER A 87 8.84 -1.34 -12.14
C SER A 87 8.42 -1.80 -10.74
N ALA A 88 7.13 -2.12 -10.54
CA ALA A 88 6.64 -2.60 -9.25
C ALA A 88 7.26 -3.95 -8.86
N LEU A 89 7.39 -4.89 -9.80
CA LEU A 89 7.98 -6.21 -9.54
C LEU A 89 9.49 -6.13 -9.31
N GLN A 90 10.21 -5.29 -10.04
CA GLN A 90 11.63 -5.06 -9.78
C GLN A 90 11.85 -4.39 -8.40
N PHE A 91 10.98 -3.48 -8.02
CA PHE A 91 11.01 -2.88 -6.69
C PHE A 91 10.67 -3.91 -5.61
N ASP A 92 9.71 -4.82 -5.85
CA ASP A 92 9.37 -5.94 -4.97
C ASP A 92 10.57 -6.84 -4.70
N GLU A 93 11.28 -7.26 -5.76
CA GLU A 93 12.53 -8.05 -5.63
C GLU A 93 13.57 -7.35 -4.76
N LYS A 94 13.69 -6.02 -4.92
CA LYS A 94 14.63 -5.23 -4.12
C LYS A 94 14.19 -5.12 -2.67
N VAL A 95 12.91 -4.81 -2.41
CA VAL A 95 12.36 -4.70 -1.04
C VAL A 95 12.48 -6.03 -0.31
N HIS A 96 12.25 -7.16 -1.00
CA HIS A 96 12.39 -8.50 -0.41
C HIS A 96 13.78 -8.73 0.21
N THR A 97 14.83 -8.09 -0.29
CA THR A 97 16.18 -8.19 0.30
C THR A 97 16.32 -7.48 1.66
N PHE A 98 15.39 -6.62 2.01
CA PHE A 98 15.35 -5.91 3.30
C PHE A 98 14.40 -6.56 4.31
N ILE A 99 13.57 -7.52 3.89
CA ILE A 99 12.65 -8.21 4.79
C ILE A 99 13.43 -9.16 5.70
N PRO A 100 13.25 -9.07 7.04
CA PRO A 100 13.85 -10.03 7.95
C PRO A 100 13.42 -11.47 7.61
N PRO A 101 14.33 -12.45 7.61
CA PRO A 101 14.00 -13.84 7.25
C PRO A 101 13.27 -14.56 8.40
N ILE A 102 12.19 -13.96 8.88
CA ILE A 102 11.32 -14.49 9.92
C ILE A 102 10.13 -15.14 9.23
N LYS A 103 9.99 -16.46 9.38
CA LYS A 103 8.90 -17.22 8.76
C LYS A 103 7.54 -16.79 9.29
N ASN A 104 6.57 -16.69 8.40
CA ASN A 104 5.19 -16.49 8.79
C ASN A 104 4.67 -17.67 9.64
N LYS A 105 3.85 -17.33 10.63
CA LYS A 105 3.08 -18.30 11.43
C LYS A 105 1.59 -18.05 11.15
N SER A 106 1.08 -18.66 10.11
CA SER A 106 -0.28 -18.41 9.58
C SER A 106 -1.39 -18.58 10.64
N ALA A 107 -1.18 -19.48 11.63
CA ALA A 107 -2.11 -19.64 12.75
C ALA A 107 -2.17 -18.41 13.69
N ILE A 108 -1.18 -17.50 13.63
CA ILE A 108 -1.12 -16.29 14.46
C ILE A 108 -1.39 -15.04 13.63
N PHE A 109 -0.76 -14.93 12.47
CA PHE A 109 -0.75 -13.69 11.68
C PHE A 109 -1.68 -13.73 10.46
N GLY A 110 -2.19 -14.91 10.07
CA GLY A 110 -2.93 -15.12 8.83
C GLY A 110 -2.07 -15.71 7.73
N GLN A 111 -2.72 -16.13 6.65
CA GLN A 111 -2.07 -16.63 5.45
C GLN A 111 -1.56 -15.47 4.60
N GLN A 112 -0.61 -15.75 3.72
CA GLN A 112 -0.01 -14.79 2.79
C GLN A 112 -0.10 -15.38 1.39
N LEU A 113 -1.32 -15.38 0.80
CA LEU A 113 -1.63 -16.12 -0.41
C LEU A 113 -1.27 -15.36 -1.68
N ILE A 114 -0.42 -15.98 -2.50
CA ILE A 114 -0.14 -15.52 -3.86
C ILE A 114 -1.15 -16.17 -4.79
N MET A 115 -1.89 -15.36 -5.53
CA MET A 115 -3.00 -15.82 -6.37
C MET A 115 -2.85 -15.45 -7.84
N ASP A 116 -3.49 -16.20 -8.71
CA ASP A 116 -3.73 -15.78 -10.08
C ASP A 116 -5.06 -15.00 -10.21
N HIS A 117 -5.38 -14.57 -11.43
CA HIS A 117 -6.59 -13.79 -11.75
C HIS A 117 -7.89 -14.59 -11.72
N GLU A 118 -7.82 -15.91 -11.58
CA GLU A 118 -8.96 -16.83 -11.43
C GLU A 118 -9.11 -17.31 -9.97
N ASP A 119 -8.41 -16.64 -9.04
CA ASP A 119 -8.34 -16.98 -7.62
C ASP A 119 -7.76 -18.36 -7.29
N ASN A 120 -6.95 -18.91 -8.20
CA ASN A 120 -6.17 -20.10 -7.89
C ASN A 120 -4.94 -19.73 -7.06
N ILE A 121 -4.70 -20.44 -5.96
CA ILE A 121 -3.49 -20.26 -5.13
C ILE A 121 -2.28 -20.74 -5.93
N LYS A 122 -1.32 -19.84 -6.15
CA LYS A 122 -0.05 -20.12 -6.84
C LYS A 122 1.10 -20.38 -5.88
N GLY A 123 0.96 -19.94 -4.65
CA GLY A 123 1.94 -20.10 -3.59
C GLY A 123 1.55 -19.34 -2.33
N GLU A 124 2.44 -19.33 -1.37
CA GLU A 124 2.33 -18.59 -0.13
C GLU A 124 3.68 -17.92 0.15
N GLU A 125 3.66 -16.67 0.62
CA GLU A 125 4.91 -15.98 0.98
C GLU A 125 5.46 -16.56 2.30
N GLU A 126 6.73 -16.94 2.28
CA GLU A 126 7.37 -17.64 3.39
C GLU A 126 7.68 -16.70 4.56
N TYR A 127 8.16 -15.50 4.27
CA TYR A 127 8.55 -14.54 5.30
C TYR A 127 7.39 -13.62 5.68
N LEU A 128 7.30 -13.30 6.98
CA LEU A 128 6.24 -12.48 7.53
C LEU A 128 6.31 -11.05 6.98
N LEU A 129 5.37 -10.73 6.10
CA LEU A 129 5.35 -9.47 5.33
C LEU A 129 5.07 -8.22 6.16
N ILE A 130 4.39 -8.33 7.31
CA ILE A 130 4.14 -7.17 8.18
C ILE A 130 5.35 -6.74 9.01
N ASN A 131 6.47 -7.47 8.94
CA ASN A 131 7.70 -7.03 9.60
C ASN A 131 8.24 -5.74 8.96
N ALA A 132 8.81 -4.88 9.78
CA ALA A 132 9.54 -3.72 9.31
C ALA A 132 10.71 -4.15 8.41
N ALA A 133 10.76 -3.62 7.19
CA ALA A 133 11.87 -3.78 6.28
C ALA A 133 13.11 -3.04 6.83
N GLN A 134 14.29 -3.62 6.67
CA GLN A 134 15.56 -3.04 7.16
C GLN A 134 16.05 -1.91 6.23
N ILE A 135 15.20 -0.92 6.01
CA ILE A 135 15.47 0.28 5.22
C ILE A 135 14.79 1.47 5.88
N SER A 136 15.50 2.59 6.02
CA SER A 136 14.92 3.82 6.59
C SER A 136 13.91 4.48 5.65
N LEU A 137 13.01 5.31 6.20
CA LEU A 137 12.03 6.06 5.41
C LEU A 137 12.69 6.86 4.28
N ILE A 138 13.77 7.59 4.59
CA ILE A 138 14.47 8.44 3.61
C ILE A 138 15.10 7.59 2.49
N GLU A 139 15.71 6.46 2.83
CA GLU A 139 16.29 5.53 1.84
C GLU A 139 15.20 4.86 1.01
N ALA A 140 14.08 4.48 1.61
CA ALA A 140 12.93 3.90 0.90
C ALA A 140 12.34 4.88 -0.12
N VAL A 141 12.18 6.16 0.25
CA VAL A 141 11.73 7.22 -0.68
C VAL A 141 12.68 7.36 -1.87
N LYS A 142 13.99 7.38 -1.64
CA LYS A 142 15.00 7.44 -2.72
C LYS A 142 14.89 6.22 -3.63
N LEU A 143 14.78 5.03 -3.02
CA LEU A 143 14.65 3.78 -3.76
C LEU A 143 13.39 3.76 -4.64
N VAL A 144 12.23 4.19 -4.14
CA VAL A 144 11.00 4.29 -4.96
C VAL A 144 11.22 5.16 -6.18
N ARG A 145 11.89 6.30 -6.04
CA ARG A 145 12.20 7.21 -7.15
C ARG A 145 13.15 6.59 -8.18
N GLU A 146 14.13 5.79 -7.74
CA GLU A 146 15.04 5.04 -8.63
C GLU A 146 14.28 4.04 -9.53
N TYR A 147 13.18 3.48 -9.03
CA TYR A 147 12.29 2.60 -9.80
C TYR A 147 11.14 3.34 -10.50
N ASN A 148 11.25 4.68 -10.65
CA ASN A 148 10.24 5.54 -11.29
C ASN A 148 8.86 5.46 -10.62
N GLY A 149 8.82 5.20 -9.32
CA GLY A 149 7.62 5.20 -8.50
C GLY A 149 7.33 6.56 -7.87
N ALA A 150 6.12 6.69 -7.36
CA ALA A 150 5.68 7.77 -6.47
C ALA A 150 5.32 7.18 -5.11
N CYS A 151 5.53 7.93 -4.03
CA CYS A 151 5.18 7.47 -2.70
C CYS A 151 4.64 8.59 -1.83
N PHE A 152 3.90 8.20 -0.81
CA PHE A 152 3.38 9.08 0.23
C PHE A 152 3.26 8.35 1.56
N PRO A 153 3.41 9.04 2.70
CA PRO A 153 3.20 8.44 4.01
C PRO A 153 1.73 8.06 4.18
N ALA A 154 1.50 6.81 4.62
CA ALA A 154 0.16 6.28 4.84
C ALA A 154 -0.44 6.81 6.16
N HIS A 155 -1.75 6.97 6.18
CA HIS A 155 -2.59 7.24 7.36
C HIS A 155 -1.88 8.02 8.48
N ILE A 156 -1.36 9.24 8.15
CA ILE A 156 -0.50 10.05 9.05
C ILE A 156 -1.15 10.39 10.39
N ASP A 157 -2.47 10.27 10.50
CA ASP A 157 -3.29 10.55 11.66
C ASP A 157 -3.53 9.33 12.59
N LYS A 158 -3.02 8.14 12.21
CA LYS A 158 -3.05 6.96 13.09
C LYS A 158 -1.99 7.07 14.20
N SER A 159 -2.28 6.48 15.35
CA SER A 159 -1.39 6.48 16.53
C SER A 159 -0.24 5.48 16.45
N SER A 160 -0.21 4.64 15.41
CA SER A 160 0.83 3.64 15.15
C SER A 160 1.11 3.55 13.66
N PHE A 161 2.31 3.14 13.30
CA PHE A 161 2.75 2.97 11.92
C PHE A 161 2.60 4.22 11.03
N SER A 162 2.50 5.39 11.63
CA SER A 162 2.42 6.66 10.91
C SER A 162 3.67 7.49 11.11
N VAL A 163 4.01 8.31 10.12
CA VAL A 163 5.19 9.19 10.20
C VAL A 163 5.10 10.16 11.39
N LEU A 164 3.91 10.67 11.69
CA LEU A 164 3.71 11.59 12.82
C LEU A 164 3.80 10.88 14.17
N SER A 165 3.31 9.63 14.28
CA SER A 165 3.41 8.89 15.54
C SER A 165 4.84 8.42 15.85
N GLN A 166 5.64 8.13 14.82
CA GLN A 166 7.00 7.61 14.99
C GLN A 166 8.04 8.72 15.09
N LEU A 167 7.92 9.77 14.28
CA LEU A 167 8.92 10.85 14.20
C LEU A 167 8.44 12.18 14.75
N GLY A 168 7.12 12.36 14.96
CA GLY A 168 6.53 13.63 15.38
C GLY A 168 6.34 14.65 14.26
N GLU A 169 7.05 14.48 13.14
CA GLU A 169 6.99 15.36 11.96
C GLU A 169 7.27 14.58 10.68
N ILE A 170 6.99 15.18 9.54
CA ILE A 170 7.35 14.64 8.23
C ILE A 170 8.72 15.16 7.84
N PRO A 171 9.74 14.30 7.65
CA PRO A 171 11.08 14.74 7.29
C PRO A 171 11.09 15.49 5.94
N SER A 172 11.69 16.68 5.92
CA SER A 172 11.80 17.52 4.72
C SER A 172 12.57 16.83 3.59
N GLU A 173 13.51 15.96 3.95
CA GLU A 173 14.36 15.19 3.01
C GLU A 173 13.52 14.21 2.15
N CYS A 174 12.35 13.80 2.62
CA CYS A 174 11.44 12.96 1.86
C CYS A 174 10.76 13.71 0.72
N GLU A 175 10.65 15.05 0.80
CA GLU A 175 10.01 15.92 -0.19
C GLU A 175 8.61 15.40 -0.61
N PHE A 176 7.81 14.91 0.35
CA PHE A 176 6.48 14.45 0.07
C PHE A 176 5.56 15.59 -0.37
N THR A 177 4.94 15.42 -1.53
CA THR A 177 3.92 16.34 -2.05
C THR A 177 2.51 15.90 -1.72
N THR A 178 2.36 14.70 -1.19
CA THR A 178 1.08 14.05 -0.87
C THR A 178 1.22 13.31 0.46
N ALA A 179 0.16 13.28 1.25
CA ALA A 179 0.06 12.45 2.46
C ALA A 179 -1.36 11.89 2.59
N GLU A 180 -1.50 10.69 3.13
CA GLU A 180 -2.78 10.06 3.36
C GLU A 180 -3.29 10.35 4.77
N ILE A 181 -4.59 10.70 4.85
CA ILE A 181 -5.34 10.82 6.11
C ILE A 181 -6.38 9.70 6.14
N TYR A 182 -6.46 8.99 7.26
CA TYR A 182 -7.45 7.96 7.50
C TYR A 182 -8.80 8.56 7.94
N ASP A 183 -8.77 9.46 8.92
CA ASP A 183 -9.96 10.13 9.46
C ASP A 183 -10.01 11.60 9.01
N THR A 184 -10.85 11.88 8.03
CA THR A 184 -10.99 13.22 7.47
C THR A 184 -11.45 14.28 8.47
N LEU A 185 -12.05 13.86 9.60
CA LEU A 185 -12.45 14.79 10.68
C LEU A 185 -11.24 15.39 11.43
N LYS A 186 -10.07 14.75 11.32
CA LYS A 186 -8.84 15.23 11.94
C LYS A 186 -8.07 16.25 11.08
N THR A 187 -8.48 16.47 9.83
CA THR A 187 -7.76 17.31 8.86
C THR A 187 -7.41 18.69 9.40
N ASP A 188 -8.38 19.43 9.92
CA ASP A 188 -8.15 20.79 10.43
C ASP A 188 -7.19 20.80 11.62
N GLY A 189 -7.29 19.80 12.50
CA GLY A 189 -6.40 19.66 13.64
C GLY A 189 -4.95 19.40 13.20
N LEU A 190 -4.74 18.54 12.21
CA LEU A 190 -3.42 18.25 11.65
C LEU A 190 -2.81 19.46 10.95
N LEU A 191 -3.59 20.16 10.13
CA LEU A 191 -3.14 21.40 9.46
C LEU A 191 -2.70 22.46 10.47
N ASN A 192 -3.39 22.59 11.60
CA ASN A 192 -3.04 23.55 12.65
C ASN A 192 -1.76 23.15 13.42
N GLN A 193 -1.44 21.85 13.49
CA GLN A 193 -0.30 21.34 14.25
C GLN A 193 0.97 21.20 13.41
N HIS A 194 0.83 20.97 12.10
CA HIS A 194 1.95 20.64 11.20
C HIS A 194 1.96 21.56 9.99
N GLU A 195 2.82 22.58 10.02
CA GLU A 195 2.93 23.60 8.96
C GLU A 195 3.27 22.98 7.58
N VAL A 196 4.04 21.92 7.55
CA VAL A 196 4.42 21.21 6.31
C VAL A 196 3.20 20.72 5.53
N LEU A 197 2.09 20.40 6.19
CA LEU A 197 0.86 19.91 5.55
C LEU A 197 0.13 21.00 4.73
N HIS A 198 0.40 22.29 4.95
CA HIS A 198 -0.19 23.35 4.14
C HIS A 198 0.28 23.33 2.67
N ASN A 199 1.45 22.74 2.42
CA ASN A 199 2.00 22.55 1.06
C ASN A 199 1.88 21.11 0.56
N THR A 200 1.21 20.24 1.30
CA THR A 200 1.05 18.83 1.00
C THR A 200 -0.39 18.55 0.57
N ARG A 201 -0.59 17.81 -0.52
CA ARG A 201 -1.93 17.34 -0.91
C ARG A 201 -2.35 16.22 0.03
N LEU A 202 -3.44 16.45 0.75
CA LEU A 202 -4.03 15.44 1.59
C LEU A 202 -5.02 14.60 0.77
N ILE A 203 -4.87 13.29 0.82
CA ILE A 203 -5.74 12.31 0.16
C ILE A 203 -6.33 11.38 1.20
N HIS A 204 -7.43 10.74 0.84
CA HIS A 204 -8.12 9.76 1.67
C HIS A 204 -8.31 8.48 0.87
N ASN A 205 -7.92 7.35 1.46
CA ASN A 205 -8.11 6.00 0.93
C ASN A 205 -8.73 5.13 2.03
N SER A 206 -9.16 3.93 1.68
CA SER A 206 -9.84 3.05 2.63
C SER A 206 -8.88 2.30 3.55
N ASP A 207 -7.68 1.96 3.10
CA ASP A 207 -6.80 0.99 3.78
C ASP A 207 -7.56 -0.33 4.03
N ALA A 208 -8.32 -0.76 3.01
CA ALA A 208 -9.24 -1.88 3.12
C ALA A 208 -8.50 -3.21 3.24
N HIS A 209 -8.93 -3.99 4.24
CA HIS A 209 -8.48 -5.36 4.52
C HIS A 209 -9.63 -6.37 4.43
N TYR A 210 -10.84 -5.90 4.12
CA TYR A 210 -12.08 -6.67 4.01
C TYR A 210 -12.91 -6.16 2.83
N LEU A 211 -13.80 -6.99 2.28
CA LEU A 211 -14.64 -6.64 1.12
C LEU A 211 -15.79 -5.67 1.44
N GLU A 212 -16.11 -5.43 2.70
CA GLU A 212 -17.23 -4.60 3.15
C GLU A 212 -17.01 -3.09 3.02
#